data_627b76c9e5655d0540abcf7489b9a11f
#
_entry.id   627b76c9e5655d0540abcf7489b9a11f
#
_cell.length_a   1.000
_cell.length_b   1.000
_cell.length_c   1.000
_cell.angle_alpha   90.00
_cell.angle_beta   90.00
_cell.angle_gamma   90.00
#
_symmetry.space_group_name_H-M   'P 1'
#
loop_
_entity.id
_entity.type
_entity.pdbx_description
1 polymer ?
#
loop_
_entity_poly.entity_id
_entity_poly.type
_entity_poly.pdbx_seq_one_letter_code
_entity_poly.pdbx_strand_id
1 'polypeptide(L)'
;MKLFTKIRTLMPVLFLLLATIPVSAVERPFALSGSGVAALIIDEAGHPIGANATGSGTATHLGQWTVVGNPKYTPDANGVLHSSGEATLTAANGDKLLIQIDGILDPVAGVDQGAFYFVGGTGRFEGATGSANFVVNINPVTGGFDLTVVGKINY
;
A
#
# COMPACT_ATOMS: atom_id res chain seq x y z
N MET A 1 22.08 -77.36 -21.26
CA MET A 1 20.98 -76.40 -21.48
C MET A 1 20.94 -75.52 -20.23
N LYS A 2 21.51 -74.28 -20.31
CA LYS A 2 21.65 -73.38 -19.17
C LYS A 2 20.55 -72.33 -19.28
N LEU A 3 19.62 -72.32 -18.28
CA LEU A 3 18.55 -71.34 -18.13
C LEU A 3 19.16 -70.08 -17.49
N PHE A 4 19.15 -68.93 -18.21
CA PHE A 4 19.50 -67.63 -17.65
C PHE A 4 18.24 -66.98 -17.10
N THR A 5 18.12 -66.92 -15.77
CA THR A 5 17.09 -66.18 -15.05
C THR A 5 17.47 -64.71 -15.02
N LYS A 6 16.74 -63.83 -15.74
CA LYS A 6 16.90 -62.37 -15.68
C LYS A 6 16.19 -61.84 -14.43
N ILE A 7 16.98 -61.39 -13.43
CA ILE A 7 16.50 -60.66 -12.27
C ILE A 7 16.24 -59.21 -12.75
N ARG A 8 14.99 -58.77 -12.76
CA ARG A 8 14.58 -57.37 -12.96
C ARG A 8 14.59 -56.71 -11.60
N THR A 9 15.63 -55.86 -11.36
CA THR A 9 15.71 -55.00 -10.18
C THR A 9 14.68 -53.87 -10.36
N LEU A 10 13.62 -53.91 -9.56
CA LEU A 10 12.62 -52.80 -9.45
C LEU A 10 13.25 -51.76 -8.53
N MET A 11 13.63 -50.60 -9.08
CA MET A 11 14.13 -49.44 -8.33
C MET A 11 12.93 -48.65 -7.82
N PRO A 12 12.69 -48.47 -6.51
CA PRO A 12 11.59 -47.64 -6.01
C PRO A 12 11.94 -46.17 -6.22
N VAL A 13 11.14 -45.49 -7.03
CA VAL A 13 11.20 -44.03 -7.16
C VAL A 13 10.57 -43.43 -5.89
N LEU A 14 11.46 -42.94 -5.00
CA LEU A 14 11.04 -42.21 -3.81
C LEU A 14 10.51 -40.82 -4.25
N PHE A 15 9.19 -40.67 -4.30
CA PHE A 15 8.53 -39.39 -4.53
C PHE A 15 8.63 -38.55 -3.24
N LEU A 16 9.58 -37.62 -3.19
CA LEU A 16 9.74 -36.68 -2.08
C LEU A 16 8.62 -35.62 -2.22
N LEU A 17 7.50 -35.80 -1.48
CA LEU A 17 6.47 -34.78 -1.34
C LEU A 17 7.09 -33.62 -0.51
N LEU A 18 7.52 -32.55 -1.19
CA LEU A 18 7.78 -31.27 -0.54
C LEU A 18 6.43 -30.68 -0.09
N ALA A 19 6.08 -30.88 1.17
CA ALA A 19 4.99 -30.16 1.80
C ALA A 19 5.38 -28.67 1.86
N THR A 20 4.80 -27.83 1.02
CA THR A 20 4.87 -26.38 1.16
C THR A 20 4.08 -25.99 2.40
N ILE A 21 4.80 -25.74 3.50
CA ILE A 21 4.19 -25.15 4.70
C ILE A 21 3.81 -23.70 4.31
N PRO A 22 2.53 -23.30 4.37
CA PRO A 22 2.18 -21.91 4.16
C PRO A 22 2.87 -21.09 5.26
N VAL A 23 3.80 -20.22 4.86
CA VAL A 23 4.34 -19.20 5.77
C VAL A 23 3.16 -18.25 6.05
N SER A 24 2.59 -18.36 7.25
CA SER A 24 1.56 -17.42 7.70
C SER A 24 2.23 -16.05 7.78
N ALA A 25 1.75 -15.12 6.98
CA ALA A 25 2.21 -13.73 7.04
C ALA A 25 1.92 -13.18 8.46
N VAL A 26 2.95 -12.67 9.12
CA VAL A 26 2.85 -12.16 10.49
C VAL A 26 2.38 -10.71 10.43
N GLU A 27 1.23 -10.45 11.05
CA GLU A 27 0.71 -9.09 11.19
C GLU A 27 1.64 -8.26 12.09
N ARG A 28 2.08 -7.10 11.60
CA ARG A 28 3.02 -6.20 12.26
C ARG A 28 2.44 -4.80 12.41
N PRO A 29 2.69 -4.09 13.53
CA PRO A 29 2.29 -2.70 13.66
C PRO A 29 2.89 -1.83 12.56
N PHE A 30 2.07 -0.94 11.97
CA PHE A 30 2.50 0.02 10.97
C PHE A 30 2.21 1.43 11.46
N ALA A 31 3.22 2.29 11.44
CA ALA A 31 3.10 3.71 11.72
C ALA A 31 3.95 4.50 10.74
N LEU A 32 3.40 5.61 10.24
CA LEU A 32 4.06 6.49 9.29
C LEU A 32 3.72 7.94 9.62
N SER A 33 4.71 8.82 9.48
CA SER A 33 4.53 10.26 9.55
C SER A 33 5.42 10.96 8.53
N GLY A 34 4.94 12.07 8.01
CA GLY A 34 5.68 12.88 7.06
C GLY A 34 4.89 14.07 6.57
N SER A 35 5.48 14.78 5.62
CA SER A 35 4.88 15.96 5.02
C SER A 35 5.18 16.03 3.53
N GLY A 36 4.46 16.90 2.84
CA GLY A 36 4.63 17.04 1.40
C GLY A 36 3.84 18.19 0.81
N VAL A 37 3.62 18.09 -0.48
CA VAL A 37 2.82 19.08 -1.24
C VAL A 37 1.81 18.30 -2.09
N ALA A 38 0.56 18.76 -2.07
CA ALA A 38 -0.53 18.29 -2.90
C ALA A 38 -0.94 19.42 -3.85
N ALA A 39 -0.67 19.26 -5.14
CA ALA A 39 -1.17 20.13 -6.18
C ALA A 39 -2.61 19.72 -6.50
N LEU A 40 -3.59 20.49 -6.04
CA LEU A 40 -5.01 20.22 -6.29
C LEU A 40 -5.33 20.34 -7.77
N ILE A 41 -6.16 19.44 -8.24
CA ILE A 41 -6.80 19.47 -9.55
C ILE A 41 -8.24 19.95 -9.30
N ILE A 42 -8.63 21.06 -9.93
CA ILE A 42 -9.94 21.67 -9.78
C ILE A 42 -10.69 21.63 -11.11
N ASP A 43 -12.00 21.53 -11.07
CA ASP A 43 -12.88 21.64 -12.23
C ASP A 43 -13.10 23.10 -12.65
N GLU A 44 -13.86 23.33 -13.72
CA GLU A 44 -14.20 24.67 -14.22
C GLU A 44 -15.03 25.50 -13.22
N ALA A 45 -15.71 24.85 -12.26
CA ALA A 45 -16.49 25.51 -11.22
C ALA A 45 -15.65 25.81 -9.95
N GLY A 46 -14.37 25.40 -9.91
CA GLY A 46 -13.48 25.61 -8.79
C GLY A 46 -13.55 24.53 -7.71
N HIS A 47 -14.22 23.39 -7.97
CA HIS A 47 -14.28 22.28 -7.01
C HIS A 47 -13.07 21.37 -7.13
N PRO A 48 -12.52 20.86 -6.01
CA PRO A 48 -11.44 19.89 -6.07
C PRO A 48 -11.95 18.54 -6.58
N ILE A 49 -11.32 18.01 -7.64
CA ILE A 49 -11.62 16.72 -8.25
C ILE A 49 -10.48 15.71 -8.07
N GLY A 50 -9.35 16.12 -7.52
CA GLY A 50 -8.20 15.28 -7.25
C GLY A 50 -6.99 16.09 -6.85
N ALA A 51 -5.86 15.38 -6.69
CA ALA A 51 -4.57 16.01 -6.43
C ALA A 51 -3.41 15.18 -6.99
N ASN A 52 -2.30 15.85 -7.25
CA ASN A 52 -1.00 15.21 -7.42
C ASN A 52 -0.20 15.46 -6.13
N ALA A 53 0.02 14.42 -5.34
CA ALA A 53 0.68 14.49 -4.05
C ALA A 53 2.07 13.89 -4.09
N THR A 54 3.04 14.61 -3.54
CA THR A 54 4.41 14.11 -3.30
C THR A 54 4.84 14.50 -1.89
N GLY A 55 5.58 13.62 -1.24
CA GLY A 55 6.04 13.88 0.13
C GLY A 55 7.09 12.89 0.58
N SER A 56 7.53 13.07 1.82
CA SER A 56 8.53 12.22 2.46
C SER A 56 8.38 12.22 3.97
N GLY A 57 9.02 11.27 4.63
CA GLY A 57 8.99 11.16 6.08
C GLY A 57 9.63 9.88 6.59
N THR A 58 9.14 9.40 7.73
CA THR A 58 9.61 8.18 8.37
C THR A 58 8.45 7.21 8.62
N ALA A 59 8.73 5.93 8.53
CA ALA A 59 7.75 4.88 8.84
C ALA A 59 8.42 3.66 9.43
N THR A 60 7.65 2.90 10.23
CA THR A 60 8.03 1.54 10.60
C THR A 60 8.18 0.72 9.30
N HIS A 61 9.16 -0.16 9.27
CA HIS A 61 9.44 -1.06 8.14
C HIS A 61 9.95 -0.42 6.84
N LEU A 62 9.63 0.85 6.54
CA LEU A 62 10.19 1.56 5.38
C LEU A 62 11.46 2.37 5.73
N GLY A 63 11.61 2.80 7.01
CA GLY A 63 12.60 3.80 7.37
C GLY A 63 12.25 5.17 6.78
N GLN A 64 13.18 5.82 6.12
CA GLN A 64 12.89 7.00 5.28
C GLN A 64 12.08 6.56 4.07
N TRP A 65 11.05 7.33 3.72
CA TRP A 65 10.20 7.05 2.57
C TRP A 65 9.91 8.31 1.76
N THR A 66 9.57 8.10 0.49
CA THR A 66 8.95 9.10 -0.39
C THR A 66 7.61 8.58 -0.88
N VAL A 67 6.65 9.47 -1.18
CA VAL A 67 5.35 9.11 -1.73
C VAL A 67 5.09 9.85 -3.04
N VAL A 68 4.44 9.14 -3.96
CA VAL A 68 3.72 9.71 -5.10
C VAL A 68 2.31 9.13 -5.06
N GLY A 69 1.30 10.02 -5.06
CA GLY A 69 -0.10 9.64 -5.01
C GLY A 69 -0.97 10.56 -5.86
N ASN A 70 -2.05 10.00 -6.39
CA ASN A 70 -3.00 10.71 -7.24
C ASN A 70 -4.43 10.46 -6.74
N PRO A 71 -4.81 10.95 -5.54
CA PRO A 71 -6.17 10.82 -5.05
C PRO A 71 -7.14 11.57 -5.95
N LYS A 72 -8.32 10.98 -6.13
CA LYS A 72 -9.47 11.55 -6.80
C LYS A 72 -10.51 11.90 -5.76
N TYR A 73 -11.22 12.99 -5.95
CA TYR A 73 -12.29 13.46 -5.08
C TYR A 73 -13.62 13.41 -5.82
N THR A 74 -14.58 12.67 -5.28
CA THR A 74 -15.89 12.47 -5.90
C THR A 74 -16.98 12.81 -4.88
N PRO A 75 -17.87 13.78 -5.15
CA PRO A 75 -18.98 14.09 -4.25
C PRO A 75 -20.03 12.97 -4.30
N ASP A 76 -20.57 12.62 -3.14
CA ASP A 76 -21.77 11.81 -3.04
C ASP A 76 -23.05 12.66 -3.22
N ALA A 77 -24.22 12.02 -3.07
CA ALA A 77 -25.52 12.68 -3.21
C ALA A 77 -25.77 13.77 -2.13
N ASN A 78 -25.01 13.77 -1.04
CA ASN A 78 -25.09 14.74 0.06
C ASN A 78 -24.01 15.83 -0.05
N GLY A 79 -23.14 15.74 -1.07
CA GLY A 79 -22.03 16.66 -1.28
C GLY A 79 -20.78 16.34 -0.47
N VAL A 80 -20.72 15.16 0.17
CA VAL A 80 -19.52 14.68 0.87
C VAL A 80 -18.49 14.25 -0.17
N LEU A 81 -17.26 14.76 -0.07
CA LEU A 81 -16.17 14.41 -0.98
C LEU A 81 -15.48 13.14 -0.53
N HIS A 82 -15.66 12.06 -1.27
CA HIS A 82 -14.91 10.82 -1.09
C HIS A 82 -13.55 10.91 -1.77
N SER A 83 -12.49 10.64 -1.03
CA SER A 83 -11.13 10.49 -1.57
C SER A 83 -10.85 9.03 -1.90
N SER A 84 -10.38 8.77 -3.10
CA SER A 84 -10.04 7.43 -3.57
C SER A 84 -8.86 7.48 -4.53
N GLY A 85 -8.15 6.38 -4.71
CA GLY A 85 -7.05 6.30 -5.66
C GLY A 85 -5.91 5.42 -5.17
N GLU A 86 -4.74 5.65 -5.76
CA GLU A 86 -3.55 4.87 -5.49
C GLU A 86 -2.39 5.75 -5.08
N ALA A 87 -1.51 5.22 -4.24
CA ALA A 87 -0.24 5.84 -3.91
C ALA A 87 0.86 4.78 -3.83
N THR A 88 2.09 5.21 -4.08
CA THR A 88 3.29 4.40 -3.93
C THR A 88 4.20 5.03 -2.89
N LEU A 89 4.47 4.30 -1.82
CA LEU A 89 5.55 4.61 -0.88
C LEU A 89 6.83 3.91 -1.35
N THR A 90 7.90 4.65 -1.45
CA THR A 90 9.22 4.12 -1.80
C THR A 90 10.14 4.24 -0.59
N ALA A 91 10.63 3.13 -0.07
CA ALA A 91 11.58 3.07 1.03
C ALA A 91 12.99 3.49 0.58
N ALA A 92 13.86 3.82 1.54
CA ALA A 92 15.24 4.27 1.26
C ALA A 92 16.08 3.27 0.44
N ASN A 93 15.79 1.98 0.53
CA ASN A 93 16.46 0.93 -0.25
C ASN A 93 15.84 0.69 -1.65
N GLY A 94 14.80 1.45 -2.02
CA GLY A 94 14.10 1.34 -3.29
C GLY A 94 12.91 0.38 -3.31
N ASP A 95 12.67 -0.40 -2.24
CA ASP A 95 11.47 -1.23 -2.14
C ASP A 95 10.21 -0.34 -2.14
N LYS A 96 9.16 -0.82 -2.78
CA LYS A 96 7.90 -0.07 -2.92
C LYS A 96 6.78 -0.77 -2.17
N LEU A 97 5.93 0.03 -1.53
CA LEU A 97 4.66 -0.40 -0.94
C LEU A 97 3.52 0.30 -1.68
N LEU A 98 2.61 -0.48 -2.25
CA LEU A 98 1.47 -0.01 -3.02
C LEU A 98 0.25 0.12 -2.11
N ILE A 99 -0.47 1.24 -2.25
CA ILE A 99 -1.58 1.62 -1.39
C ILE A 99 -2.80 1.96 -2.24
N GLN A 100 -3.96 1.46 -1.84
CA GLN A 100 -5.25 2.01 -2.24
C GLN A 100 -5.77 2.94 -1.14
N ILE A 101 -6.32 4.09 -1.55
CA ILE A 101 -6.84 5.15 -0.69
C ILE A 101 -8.36 5.05 -0.69
N ASP A 102 -8.97 5.12 0.50
CA ASP A 102 -10.41 5.26 0.69
C ASP A 102 -10.65 6.18 1.90
N GLY A 103 -11.20 7.36 1.65
CA GLY A 103 -11.35 8.38 2.67
C GLY A 103 -12.40 9.42 2.36
N ILE A 104 -12.45 10.44 3.20
CA ILE A 104 -13.35 11.59 3.10
C ILE A 104 -12.53 12.85 3.29
N LEU A 105 -12.61 13.73 2.29
CA LEU A 105 -12.04 15.06 2.33
C LEU A 105 -13.06 16.09 2.84
N ASP A 106 -12.71 16.78 3.92
CA ASP A 106 -13.35 18.04 4.31
C ASP A 106 -12.52 19.20 3.71
N PRO A 107 -12.99 19.82 2.63
CA PRO A 107 -12.23 20.88 1.96
C PRO A 107 -12.21 22.18 2.77
N VAL A 108 -13.16 22.37 3.71
CA VAL A 108 -13.22 23.56 4.56
C VAL A 108 -12.24 23.44 5.72
N ALA A 109 -12.21 22.28 6.36
CA ALA A 109 -11.23 21.99 7.41
C ALA A 109 -9.83 21.74 6.85
N GLY A 110 -9.70 21.38 5.57
CA GLY A 110 -8.45 20.94 4.96
C GLY A 110 -7.98 19.58 5.50
N VAL A 111 -8.91 18.69 5.79
CA VAL A 111 -8.62 17.37 6.37
C VAL A 111 -9.13 16.28 5.45
N ASP A 112 -8.24 15.37 5.04
CA ASP A 112 -8.58 14.11 4.37
C ASP A 112 -8.25 12.96 5.32
N GLN A 113 -9.22 12.08 5.60
CA GLN A 113 -9.05 10.99 6.55
C GLN A 113 -9.78 9.73 6.09
N GLY A 114 -9.23 8.58 6.43
CA GLY A 114 -9.80 7.31 6.02
C GLY A 114 -8.87 6.13 6.23
N ALA A 115 -8.90 5.19 5.30
CA ALA A 115 -8.07 4.00 5.32
C ALA A 115 -7.15 3.90 4.10
N PHE A 116 -5.93 3.48 4.34
CA PHE A 116 -5.02 2.93 3.35
C PHE A 116 -5.12 1.41 3.39
N TYR A 117 -5.28 0.78 2.24
CA TYR A 117 -5.19 -0.66 2.06
C TYR A 117 -3.88 -0.99 1.35
N PHE A 118 -3.08 -1.87 1.96
CA PHE A 118 -1.84 -2.33 1.34
C PHE A 118 -2.16 -3.42 0.33
N VAL A 119 -1.77 -3.21 -0.92
CA VAL A 119 -2.16 -4.07 -2.06
C VAL A 119 -0.96 -4.70 -2.76
N GLY A 120 0.14 -4.85 -2.04
CA GLY A 120 1.38 -5.42 -2.54
C GLY A 120 2.52 -4.41 -2.56
N GLY A 121 3.56 -4.75 -3.31
CA GLY A 121 4.75 -3.92 -3.44
C GLY A 121 5.87 -4.65 -4.14
N THR A 122 7.10 -4.18 -3.93
CA THR A 122 8.31 -4.81 -4.44
C THR A 122 9.29 -5.13 -3.32
N GLY A 123 10.25 -6.02 -3.59
CA GLY A 123 11.25 -6.41 -2.60
C GLY A 123 10.60 -7.03 -1.37
N ARG A 124 10.87 -6.51 -0.17
CA ARG A 124 10.30 -7.04 1.08
C ARG A 124 8.78 -6.87 1.19
N PHE A 125 8.16 -6.01 0.38
CA PHE A 125 6.71 -5.77 0.38
C PHE A 125 5.98 -6.53 -0.73
N GLU A 126 6.63 -7.46 -1.40
CA GLU A 126 5.96 -8.34 -2.37
C GLU A 126 4.85 -9.13 -1.67
N GLY A 127 3.63 -9.03 -2.19
CA GLY A 127 2.45 -9.64 -1.57
C GLY A 127 1.97 -8.99 -0.27
N ALA A 128 2.47 -7.80 0.09
CA ALA A 128 2.04 -7.08 1.28
C ALA A 128 0.52 -6.84 1.29
N THR A 129 -0.09 -7.04 2.46
CA THR A 129 -1.52 -6.84 2.72
C THR A 129 -1.73 -6.14 4.06
N GLY A 130 -2.94 -5.71 4.33
CA GLY A 130 -3.30 -5.07 5.59
C GLY A 130 -3.94 -3.70 5.38
N SER A 131 -4.14 -2.97 6.46
CA SER A 131 -4.75 -1.63 6.41
C SER A 131 -4.25 -0.74 7.53
N ALA A 132 -4.34 0.56 7.30
CA ALA A 132 -3.99 1.58 8.26
C ALA A 132 -4.90 2.80 8.11
N ASN A 133 -5.29 3.42 9.22
CA ASN A 133 -6.01 4.68 9.18
C ASN A 133 -5.03 5.82 8.89
N PHE A 134 -5.44 6.75 8.05
CA PHE A 134 -4.67 7.95 7.75
C PHE A 134 -5.43 9.22 8.13
N VAL A 135 -4.66 10.26 8.43
CA VAL A 135 -5.10 11.64 8.53
C VAL A 135 -4.09 12.51 7.78
N VAL A 136 -4.59 13.28 6.82
CA VAL A 136 -3.85 14.31 6.09
C VAL A 136 -4.41 15.67 6.47
N ASN A 137 -3.59 16.55 7.03
CA ASN A 137 -3.94 17.94 7.25
C ASN A 137 -3.33 18.77 6.10
N ILE A 138 -4.18 19.38 5.30
CA ILE A 138 -3.80 20.12 4.10
C ILE A 138 -3.92 21.62 4.38
N ASN A 139 -2.87 22.37 4.09
CA ASN A 139 -2.93 23.81 4.07
C ASN A 139 -3.53 24.26 2.71
N PRO A 140 -4.74 24.83 2.69
CA PRO A 140 -5.42 25.16 1.43
C PRO A 140 -4.77 26.31 0.65
N VAL A 141 -3.90 27.09 1.32
CA VAL A 141 -3.21 28.23 0.69
C VAL A 141 -1.93 27.78 -0.02
N THR A 142 -1.18 26.86 0.61
CA THR A 142 0.14 26.46 0.09
C THR A 142 0.12 25.10 -0.60
N GLY A 143 -0.95 24.29 -0.39
CA GLY A 143 -0.99 22.88 -0.80
C GLY A 143 -0.08 21.98 0.03
N GLY A 144 0.60 22.51 1.03
CA GLY A 144 1.41 21.72 1.96
C GLY A 144 0.52 20.80 2.78
N PHE A 145 1.00 19.60 3.10
CA PHE A 145 0.27 18.67 3.97
C PHE A 145 1.17 17.99 4.99
N ASP A 146 0.56 17.61 6.10
CA ASP A 146 1.12 16.70 7.09
C ASP A 146 0.30 15.40 7.07
N LEU A 147 0.98 14.26 7.01
CA LEU A 147 0.39 12.92 6.96
C LEU A 147 0.77 12.12 8.20
N THR A 148 -0.24 11.51 8.82
CA THR A 148 -0.07 10.51 9.87
C THR A 148 -0.87 9.26 9.54
N VAL A 149 -0.26 8.09 9.72
CA VAL A 149 -0.88 6.79 9.42
C VAL A 149 -0.57 5.83 10.55
N VAL A 150 -1.59 5.08 11.00
CA VAL A 150 -1.44 4.03 12.03
C VAL A 150 -2.30 2.83 11.67
N GLY A 151 -1.72 1.63 11.71
CA GLY A 151 -2.43 0.39 11.40
C GLY A 151 -1.57 -0.84 11.50
N LYS A 152 -1.80 -1.79 10.60
CA LYS A 152 -1.11 -3.08 10.58
C LYS A 152 -0.83 -3.54 9.15
N ILE A 153 0.29 -4.20 8.96
CA ILE A 153 0.76 -4.73 7.68
C ILE A 153 1.23 -6.18 7.83
N ASN A 154 0.98 -6.99 6.82
CA ASN A 154 1.50 -8.35 6.64
C ASN A 154 2.41 -8.37 5.40
N TYR A 155 3.61 -8.91 5.54
CA TYR A 155 4.57 -9.13 4.43
C TYR A 155 5.65 -10.11 4.82
#